data_bb392e449531844e45107861d3d82566
#
_entry.id   bb392e449531844e45107861d3d82566
#
_cell.length_a   1.000
_cell.length_b   1.000
_cell.length_c   1.000
_cell.angle_alpha   90.00
_cell.angle_beta   90.00
_cell.angle_gamma   90.00
#
_symmetry.space_group_name_H-M   'P 1'
#
loop_
_entity.id
_entity.type
_entity.pdbx_description
1 polymer ?
#
loop_
_entity_poly.entity_id
_entity_poly.type
_entity_poly.pdbx_seq_one_letter_code
_entity_poly.pdbx_strand_id
1 'polypeptide(L)'
;MPRVSTQFARPALRRLPTRSSRPVQSLVRRLLPLVFRVQGLEVRNGNAAEGLAKAFQAHQAGETTLLIAFRHPSTRDPLVLADLFWNRAANTARQHNSPLARPVELRFLYDRGIPIWAGPLIGWLLQRCGGIAIHRGRLDRPALAEARQVLAQGRYPLVIA
;
A
#
# COMPACT_ATOMS: atom_id res chain seq x y z
N MET A 1 4.62 -43.90 -23.48
CA MET A 1 5.44 -42.79 -23.01
C MET A 1 4.52 -41.58 -22.78
N PRO A 2 4.38 -41.03 -21.59
CA PRO A 2 3.56 -39.84 -21.35
C PRO A 2 4.24 -38.65 -22.02
N ARG A 3 3.49 -37.92 -22.86
CA ARG A 3 3.96 -36.66 -23.47
C ARG A 3 4.18 -35.64 -22.35
N VAL A 4 5.42 -35.26 -22.11
CA VAL A 4 5.75 -34.14 -21.29
C VAL A 4 5.17 -32.91 -21.97
N SER A 5 4.11 -32.35 -21.38
CA SER A 5 3.57 -31.05 -21.78
C SER A 5 4.64 -29.98 -21.49
N THR A 6 5.29 -29.49 -22.54
CA THR A 6 6.10 -28.29 -22.44
C THR A 6 5.16 -27.12 -22.13
N GLN A 7 4.96 -26.82 -20.86
CA GLN A 7 4.31 -25.57 -20.49
C GLN A 7 5.22 -24.45 -20.99
N PHE A 8 4.77 -23.76 -22.02
CA PHE A 8 5.45 -22.55 -22.49
C PHE A 8 5.64 -21.62 -21.29
N ALA A 9 6.87 -21.24 -21.02
CA ALA A 9 7.18 -20.26 -20.01
C ALA A 9 6.34 -19.02 -20.28
N ARG A 10 5.48 -18.66 -19.32
CA ARG A 10 4.68 -17.44 -19.44
C ARG A 10 5.64 -16.26 -19.63
N PRO A 11 5.37 -15.34 -20.56
CA PRO A 11 6.23 -14.18 -20.76
C PRO A 11 6.42 -13.44 -19.44
N ALA A 12 7.62 -12.97 -19.18
CA ALA A 12 7.94 -12.24 -17.97
C ALA A 12 6.98 -11.04 -17.85
N LEU A 13 6.28 -10.92 -16.71
CA LEU A 13 5.40 -9.80 -16.47
C LEU A 13 6.19 -8.49 -16.56
N ARG A 14 5.70 -7.55 -17.38
CA ARG A 14 6.35 -6.25 -17.56
C ARG A 14 6.46 -5.55 -16.19
N ARG A 15 7.65 -5.02 -15.90
CA ARG A 15 7.84 -4.17 -14.73
C ARG A 15 6.99 -2.91 -14.87
N LEU A 16 6.18 -2.64 -13.85
CA LEU A 16 5.39 -1.44 -13.76
C LEU A 16 6.11 -0.46 -12.82
N PRO A 17 6.60 0.70 -13.32
CA PRO A 17 7.27 1.67 -12.47
C PRO A 17 6.30 2.29 -11.48
N THR A 18 6.75 2.58 -10.27
CA THR A 18 5.96 3.32 -9.27
C THR A 18 5.73 4.74 -9.74
N ARG A 19 4.47 5.13 -9.91
CA ARG A 19 4.06 6.46 -10.40
C ARG A 19 3.06 7.09 -9.45
N SER A 20 3.51 7.45 -8.26
CA SER A 20 2.65 8.09 -7.25
C SER A 20 2.00 9.37 -7.76
N SER A 21 0.72 9.55 -7.44
CA SER A 21 -0.09 10.71 -7.86
C SER A 21 -0.95 11.19 -6.68
N ARG A 22 -0.63 12.37 -6.13
CA ARG A 22 -1.40 12.97 -5.03
C ARG A 22 -2.88 13.17 -5.34
N PRO A 23 -3.27 13.66 -6.54
CA PRO A 23 -4.68 13.78 -6.89
C PRO A 23 -5.41 12.45 -6.84
N VAL A 24 -4.80 11.37 -7.39
CA VAL A 24 -5.41 10.04 -7.38
C VAL A 24 -5.53 9.50 -5.95
N GLN A 25 -4.49 9.62 -5.14
CA GLN A 25 -4.55 9.22 -3.72
C GLN A 25 -5.62 9.99 -2.96
N SER A 26 -5.76 11.30 -3.20
CA SER A 26 -6.77 12.13 -2.57
C SER A 26 -8.19 11.70 -2.98
N LEU A 27 -8.39 11.37 -4.26
CA LEU A 27 -9.65 10.84 -4.75
C LEU A 27 -9.99 9.49 -4.13
N VAL A 28 -9.05 8.54 -4.16
CA VAL A 28 -9.22 7.22 -3.55
C VAL A 28 -9.56 7.36 -2.06
N ARG A 29 -8.82 8.17 -1.32
CA ARG A 29 -9.07 8.44 0.10
C ARG A 29 -10.49 8.92 0.37
N ARG A 30 -11.01 9.84 -0.47
CA ARG A 30 -12.37 10.38 -0.33
C ARG A 30 -13.45 9.35 -0.67
N LEU A 31 -13.17 8.44 -1.59
CA LEU A 31 -14.11 7.41 -2.03
C LEU A 31 -14.14 6.18 -1.09
N LEU A 32 -13.09 5.93 -0.31
CA LEU A 32 -13.02 4.78 0.59
C LEU A 32 -14.24 4.64 1.52
N PRO A 33 -14.73 5.69 2.20
CA PRO A 33 -15.90 5.57 3.06
C PRO A 33 -17.16 5.13 2.31
N LEU A 34 -17.32 5.58 1.06
CA LEU A 34 -18.41 5.15 0.19
C LEU A 34 -18.27 3.67 -0.19
N VAL A 35 -17.07 3.24 -0.54
CA VAL A 35 -16.77 1.83 -0.85
C VAL A 35 -17.09 0.94 0.35
N PHE A 36 -16.71 1.33 1.57
CA PHE A 36 -17.04 0.59 2.80
C PHE A 36 -18.55 0.50 3.02
N ARG A 37 -19.25 1.61 2.85
CA ARG A 37 -20.71 1.65 2.99
C ARG A 37 -21.41 0.71 2.00
N VAL A 38 -21.00 0.76 0.73
CA VAL A 38 -21.57 -0.09 -0.33
C VAL A 38 -21.27 -1.57 -0.09
N GLN A 39 -20.09 -1.89 0.43
CA GLN A 39 -19.68 -3.27 0.72
C GLN A 39 -20.13 -3.77 2.11
N GLY A 40 -20.82 -2.96 2.89
CA GLY A 40 -21.22 -3.31 4.26
C GLY A 40 -20.04 -3.62 5.18
N LEU A 41 -18.88 -2.97 4.97
CA LEU A 41 -17.66 -3.23 5.73
C LEU A 41 -17.63 -2.33 6.97
N GLU A 42 -17.61 -2.94 8.14
CA GLU A 42 -17.29 -2.28 9.40
C GLU A 42 -15.82 -2.52 9.76
N VAL A 43 -15.09 -1.44 10.00
CA VAL A 43 -13.69 -1.53 10.43
C VAL A 43 -13.58 -1.20 11.90
N ARG A 44 -13.18 -2.18 12.69
CA ARG A 44 -12.85 -2.04 14.11
C ARG A 44 -11.33 -2.07 14.26
N ASN A 45 -10.73 -0.96 14.57
CA ASN A 45 -9.26 -0.81 14.59
C ASN A 45 -8.67 -0.61 15.99
N GLY A 46 -9.49 -0.64 17.06
CA GLY A 46 -9.00 -0.45 18.43
C GLY A 46 -8.02 0.73 18.51
N ASN A 47 -6.89 0.53 19.19
CA ASN A 47 -5.85 1.55 19.37
C ASN A 47 -4.87 1.66 18.18
N ALA A 48 -5.05 0.89 17.10
CA ALA A 48 -4.12 0.88 15.98
C ALA A 48 -4.02 2.25 15.29
N ALA A 49 -5.12 3.00 15.21
CA ALA A 49 -5.12 4.33 14.60
C ALA A 49 -4.29 5.34 15.40
N GLU A 50 -4.30 5.25 16.72
CA GLU A 50 -3.49 6.12 17.59
C GLU A 50 -2.00 5.82 17.47
N GLY A 51 -1.61 4.54 17.54
CA GLY A 51 -0.23 4.13 17.35
C GLY A 51 0.33 4.56 16.00
N LEU A 52 -0.49 4.41 14.92
CA LEU A 52 -0.12 4.87 13.60
C LEU A 52 -0.04 6.39 13.49
N ALA A 53 -0.94 7.13 14.13
CA ALA A 53 -0.89 8.58 14.14
C ALA A 53 0.43 9.09 14.74
N LYS A 54 0.83 8.56 15.89
CA LYS A 54 2.12 8.87 16.54
C LYS A 54 3.32 8.49 15.66
N ALA A 55 3.29 7.30 15.05
CA ALA A 55 4.36 6.85 14.15
C ALA A 55 4.49 7.75 12.90
N PHE A 56 3.37 8.18 12.32
CA PHE A 56 3.38 9.11 11.19
C PHE A 56 3.85 10.52 11.59
N GLN A 57 3.53 10.99 12.78
CA GLN A 57 4.04 12.26 13.31
C GLN A 57 5.55 12.23 13.44
N ALA A 58 6.11 11.24 14.14
CA ALA A 58 7.56 11.06 14.29
C ALA A 58 8.27 10.94 12.94
N HIS A 59 7.68 10.17 11.99
CA HIS A 59 8.21 10.09 10.63
C HIS A 59 8.18 11.43 9.89
N GLN A 60 7.09 12.20 10.00
CA GLN A 60 6.96 13.50 9.34
C GLN A 60 7.85 14.57 9.96
N ALA A 61 8.20 14.43 11.24
CA ALA A 61 9.19 15.24 11.94
C ALA A 61 10.64 14.88 11.56
N GLY A 62 10.86 13.78 10.84
CA GLY A 62 12.20 13.30 10.47
C GLY A 62 12.91 12.52 11.58
N GLU A 63 12.21 12.20 12.66
CA GLU A 63 12.78 11.51 13.82
C GLU A 63 13.02 10.01 13.55
N THR A 64 12.26 9.41 12.62
CA THR A 64 12.33 7.99 12.32
C THR A 64 12.01 7.67 10.86
N THR A 65 12.59 6.57 10.37
CA THR A 65 12.16 5.92 9.13
C THR A 65 11.13 4.85 9.46
N LEU A 66 9.99 4.85 8.77
CA LEU A 66 8.86 4.01 9.11
C LEU A 66 8.70 2.84 8.13
N LEU A 67 8.84 1.61 8.65
CA LEU A 67 8.47 0.37 7.99
C LEU A 67 7.26 -0.23 8.71
N ILE A 68 6.19 -0.46 7.99
CA ILE A 68 4.96 -1.08 8.49
C ILE A 68 4.85 -2.47 7.90
N ALA A 69 5.01 -3.49 8.74
CA ALA A 69 4.79 -4.88 8.37
C ALA A 69 3.46 -5.36 8.94
N PHE A 70 2.66 -6.03 8.14
CA PHE A 70 1.37 -6.57 8.60
C PHE A 70 1.09 -7.93 7.95
N ARG A 71 0.23 -8.68 8.59
CA ARG A 71 -0.30 -9.93 8.05
C ARG A 71 -1.67 -9.64 7.43
N HIS A 72 -1.83 -10.00 6.14
CA HIS A 72 -3.11 -9.79 5.47
C HIS A 72 -3.74 -11.13 5.03
N PRO A 73 -4.63 -11.71 5.84
CA PRO A 73 -5.29 -12.96 5.54
C PRO A 73 -6.47 -12.82 4.56
N SER A 74 -6.93 -11.61 4.27
CA SER A 74 -8.11 -11.34 3.44
C SER A 74 -7.82 -10.43 2.25
N THR A 75 -8.48 -10.68 1.13
CA THR A 75 -8.43 -9.80 -0.06
C THR A 75 -9.04 -8.41 0.17
N ARG A 76 -9.78 -8.22 1.27
CA ARG A 76 -10.36 -6.93 1.68
C ARG A 76 -9.39 -6.08 2.51
N ASP A 77 -8.37 -6.69 3.11
CA ASP A 77 -7.42 -6.00 4.00
C ASP A 77 -6.73 -4.80 3.35
N PRO A 78 -6.35 -4.81 2.06
CA PRO A 78 -5.76 -3.61 1.44
C PRO A 78 -6.65 -2.37 1.50
N LEU A 79 -7.98 -2.54 1.39
CA LEU A 79 -8.93 -1.43 1.54
C LEU A 79 -9.00 -0.94 2.97
N VAL A 80 -9.09 -1.88 3.93
CA VAL A 80 -9.13 -1.57 5.38
C VAL A 80 -7.86 -0.83 5.80
N LEU A 81 -6.70 -1.29 5.34
CA LEU A 81 -5.41 -0.66 5.62
C LEU A 81 -5.28 0.72 4.97
N ALA A 82 -5.75 0.88 3.74
CA ALA A 82 -5.77 2.18 3.08
C ALA A 82 -6.61 3.20 3.87
N ASP A 83 -7.79 2.80 4.38
CA ASP A 83 -8.61 3.66 5.24
C ASP A 83 -7.92 3.95 6.58
N LEU A 84 -7.34 2.93 7.20
CA LEU A 84 -6.60 3.09 8.45
C LEU A 84 -5.45 4.10 8.31
N PHE A 85 -4.65 3.97 7.27
CA PHE A 85 -3.48 4.83 7.04
C PHE A 85 -3.87 6.24 6.59
N TRP A 86 -4.83 6.38 5.68
CA TRP A 86 -5.12 7.68 5.08
C TRP A 86 -6.19 8.49 5.80
N ASN A 87 -7.17 7.82 6.39
CA ASN A 87 -8.30 8.49 7.05
C ASN A 87 -8.23 8.40 8.57
N ARG A 88 -8.20 7.18 9.12
CA ARG A 88 -8.38 6.99 10.57
C ARG A 88 -7.21 7.52 11.36
N ALA A 89 -5.96 7.21 10.99
CA ALA A 89 -4.78 7.74 11.67
C ALA A 89 -4.77 9.28 11.64
N ALA A 90 -5.10 9.90 10.51
CA ALA A 90 -5.18 11.34 10.39
C ALA A 90 -6.33 11.96 11.20
N ASN A 91 -7.48 11.28 11.28
CA ASN A 91 -8.62 11.72 12.10
C ASN A 91 -8.28 11.61 13.59
N THR A 92 -7.68 10.50 14.02
CA THR A 92 -7.25 10.30 15.40
C THR A 92 -6.23 11.36 15.83
N ALA A 93 -5.23 11.65 14.97
CA ALA A 93 -4.28 12.73 15.23
C ALA A 93 -4.97 14.09 15.47
N ARG A 94 -5.99 14.40 14.68
CA ARG A 94 -6.79 15.63 14.85
C ARG A 94 -7.60 15.64 16.15
N GLN A 95 -8.22 14.52 16.52
CA GLN A 95 -8.99 14.37 17.77
C GLN A 95 -8.11 14.57 19.02
N HIS A 96 -6.82 14.20 18.91
CA HIS A 96 -5.83 14.42 19.98
C HIS A 96 -5.14 15.80 19.92
N ASN A 97 -5.69 16.76 19.17
CA ASN A 97 -5.12 18.10 18.98
C ASN A 97 -3.67 18.13 18.47
N SER A 98 -3.26 17.08 17.80
CA SER A 98 -1.90 16.93 17.23
C SER A 98 -1.99 16.45 15.77
N PRO A 99 -2.47 17.30 14.84
CA PRO A 99 -2.70 16.90 13.45
C PRO A 99 -1.40 16.55 12.74
N LEU A 100 -1.51 15.66 11.74
CA LEU A 100 -0.38 15.37 10.86
C LEU A 100 0.01 16.63 10.06
N ALA A 101 1.31 16.89 9.94
CA ALA A 101 1.84 18.05 9.22
C ALA A 101 1.47 18.03 7.71
N ARG A 102 1.32 16.84 7.16
CA ARG A 102 0.94 16.65 5.74
C ARG A 102 0.13 15.35 5.57
N PRO A 103 -0.63 15.21 4.47
CA PRO A 103 -1.28 13.95 4.15
C PRO A 103 -0.27 12.80 4.06
N VAL A 104 -0.66 11.62 4.55
CA VAL A 104 0.18 10.43 4.51
C VAL A 104 0.32 9.95 3.08
N GLU A 105 1.56 9.91 2.59
CA GLU A 105 1.93 9.29 1.31
C GLU A 105 2.76 8.05 1.61
N LEU A 106 2.26 6.89 1.19
CA LEU A 106 2.89 5.60 1.43
C LEU A 106 3.60 5.07 0.18
N ARG A 107 4.55 4.16 0.41
CA ARG A 107 4.99 3.16 -0.57
C ARG A 107 4.61 1.79 -0.04
N PHE A 108 4.14 0.90 -0.89
CA PHE A 108 3.75 -0.45 -0.48
C PHE A 108 4.13 -1.47 -1.55
N LEU A 109 4.51 -2.66 -1.10
CA LEU A 109 4.76 -3.77 -2.01
C LEU A 109 3.43 -4.43 -2.39
N TYR A 110 3.25 -4.75 -3.67
CA TYR A 110 2.11 -5.53 -4.14
C TYR A 110 2.52 -6.57 -5.18
N ASP A 111 1.80 -7.67 -5.23
CA ASP A 111 2.07 -8.73 -6.21
C ASP A 111 1.78 -8.23 -7.64
N ARG A 112 2.78 -8.35 -8.50
CA ARG A 112 2.70 -8.00 -9.92
C ARG A 112 1.60 -8.76 -10.68
N GLY A 113 1.14 -9.90 -10.14
CA GLY A 113 0.02 -10.67 -10.67
C GLY A 113 -1.36 -10.07 -10.40
N ILE A 114 -1.50 -9.15 -9.44
CA ILE A 114 -2.81 -8.56 -9.10
C ILE A 114 -3.54 -7.96 -10.31
N PRO A 115 -2.93 -7.16 -11.18
CA PRO A 115 -3.61 -6.60 -12.34
C PRO A 115 -4.14 -7.63 -13.33
N ILE A 116 -3.62 -8.86 -13.32
CA ILE A 116 -4.04 -9.93 -14.23
C ILE A 116 -5.45 -10.40 -13.88
N TRP A 117 -5.74 -10.58 -12.59
CA TRP A 117 -7.04 -11.08 -12.12
C TRP A 117 -7.99 -9.97 -11.64
N ALA A 118 -7.46 -8.85 -11.11
CA ALA A 118 -8.27 -7.72 -10.64
C ALA A 118 -8.52 -6.67 -11.73
N GLY A 119 -7.86 -6.80 -12.88
CA GLY A 119 -8.01 -5.92 -14.03
C GLY A 119 -7.00 -4.75 -14.09
N PRO A 120 -6.87 -4.15 -15.27
CA PRO A 120 -5.86 -3.11 -15.53
C PRO A 120 -6.09 -1.82 -14.74
N LEU A 121 -7.35 -1.49 -14.43
CA LEU A 121 -7.69 -0.32 -13.61
C LEU A 121 -7.12 -0.43 -12.20
N ILE A 122 -7.22 -1.61 -11.59
CA ILE A 122 -6.65 -1.86 -10.26
C ILE A 122 -5.12 -1.74 -10.32
N GLY A 123 -4.48 -2.30 -11.34
CA GLY A 123 -3.04 -2.13 -11.54
C GLY A 123 -2.62 -0.66 -11.67
N TRP A 124 -3.37 0.12 -12.43
CA TRP A 124 -3.15 1.55 -12.58
C TRP A 124 -3.34 2.29 -11.24
N LEU A 125 -4.41 2.00 -10.49
CA LEU A 125 -4.64 2.58 -9.17
C LEU A 125 -3.52 2.24 -8.17
N LEU A 126 -3.08 0.98 -8.10
CA LEU A 126 -1.99 0.56 -7.22
C LEU A 126 -0.72 1.36 -7.51
N GLN A 127 -0.34 1.53 -8.79
CA GLN A 127 0.81 2.36 -9.17
C GLN A 127 0.65 3.82 -8.72
N ARG A 128 -0.53 4.42 -8.97
CA ARG A 128 -0.81 5.82 -8.65
C ARG A 128 -0.92 6.06 -7.15
N CYS A 129 -1.26 5.03 -6.39
CA CYS A 129 -1.28 5.08 -4.93
C CYS A 129 0.10 4.85 -4.28
N GLY A 130 1.16 4.60 -5.06
CA GLY A 130 2.52 4.45 -4.54
C GLY A 130 2.99 3.00 -4.43
N GLY A 131 2.31 2.07 -5.11
CA GLY A 131 2.64 0.66 -5.11
C GLY A 131 3.94 0.36 -5.87
N ILE A 132 4.77 -0.48 -5.28
CA ILE A 132 5.97 -1.09 -5.86
C ILE A 132 5.61 -2.51 -6.24
N ALA A 133 5.59 -2.81 -7.55
CA ALA A 133 5.24 -4.12 -8.06
C ALA A 133 6.36 -5.12 -7.82
N ILE A 134 6.12 -6.18 -7.05
CA ILE A 134 7.07 -7.25 -6.78
C ILE A 134 6.61 -8.58 -7.39
N HIS A 135 7.55 -9.39 -7.87
CA HIS A 135 7.29 -10.71 -8.37
C HIS A 135 7.36 -11.73 -7.22
N ARG A 136 6.23 -12.29 -6.82
CA ARG A 136 6.19 -13.37 -5.81
C ARG A 136 6.88 -14.64 -6.30
N GLY A 137 7.54 -15.35 -5.37
CA GLY A 137 8.20 -16.62 -5.67
C GLY A 137 9.53 -16.50 -6.42
N ARG A 138 10.03 -15.29 -6.63
CA ARG A 138 11.35 -15.01 -7.22
C ARG A 138 12.04 -13.88 -6.46
N LEU A 139 13.36 -13.88 -6.50
CA LEU A 139 14.16 -12.76 -6.01
C LEU A 139 14.06 -11.59 -7.01
N ASP A 140 13.12 -10.68 -6.78
CA ASP A 140 12.93 -9.46 -7.59
C ASP A 140 13.89 -8.36 -7.10
N ARG A 141 15.17 -8.48 -7.47
CA ARG A 141 16.22 -7.53 -7.08
C ARG A 141 15.87 -6.06 -7.37
N PRO A 142 15.31 -5.71 -8.55
CA PRO A 142 14.90 -4.33 -8.83
C PRO A 142 13.82 -3.79 -7.88
N ALA A 143 12.79 -4.57 -7.57
CA ALA A 143 11.74 -4.16 -6.64
C ALA A 143 12.28 -4.01 -5.21
N LEU A 144 13.14 -4.94 -4.77
CA LEU A 144 13.79 -4.86 -3.46
C LEU A 144 14.76 -3.67 -3.38
N ALA A 145 15.49 -3.36 -4.44
CA ALA A 145 16.35 -2.17 -4.49
C ALA A 145 15.53 -0.88 -4.37
N GLU A 146 14.37 -0.79 -5.07
CA GLU A 146 13.46 0.35 -4.95
C GLU A 146 12.90 0.48 -3.52
N ALA A 147 12.46 -0.63 -2.91
CA ALA A 147 11.99 -0.64 -1.52
C ALA A 147 13.07 -0.20 -0.54
N ARG A 148 14.31 -0.71 -0.70
CA ARG A 148 15.46 -0.28 0.10
C ARG A 148 15.76 1.19 -0.06
N GLN A 149 15.68 1.71 -1.28
CA GLN A 149 15.89 3.14 -1.55
C GLN A 149 14.83 4.00 -0.86
N VAL A 150 13.56 3.59 -0.85
CA VAL A 150 12.48 4.28 -0.12
C VAL A 150 12.80 4.39 1.37
N LEU A 151 13.26 3.29 1.99
CA LEU A 151 13.66 3.29 3.40
C LEU A 151 14.90 4.16 3.64
N ALA A 152 15.92 4.05 2.78
CA ALA A 152 17.15 4.83 2.92
C ALA A 152 16.92 6.34 2.80
N GLN A 153 15.99 6.75 1.96
CA GLN A 153 15.62 8.17 1.80
C GLN A 153 14.76 8.68 2.96
N GLY A 154 14.06 7.83 3.69
CA GLY A 154 13.20 8.19 4.82
C GLY A 154 12.04 9.13 4.47
N ARG A 155 11.78 9.37 3.17
CA ARG A 155 10.76 10.32 2.73
C ARG A 155 9.35 9.80 2.85
N TYR A 156 9.17 8.50 2.64
CA TYR A 156 7.87 7.82 2.63
C TYR A 156 7.91 6.61 3.55
N PRO A 157 6.87 6.35 4.34
CA PRO A 157 6.69 5.07 4.99
C PRO A 157 6.62 3.95 3.96
N LEU A 158 7.26 2.82 4.24
CA LEU A 158 7.17 1.60 3.46
C LEU A 158 6.24 0.59 4.13
N VAL A 159 5.31 0.03 3.37
CA VAL A 159 4.35 -0.97 3.83
C VAL A 159 4.63 -2.30 3.13
N ILE A 160 4.71 -3.37 3.91
CA ILE A 160 4.93 -4.74 3.42
C ILE A 160 3.93 -5.71 4.05
N ALA A 161 3.54 -6.75 3.29
CA ALA A 161 2.63 -7.82 3.73
C ALA A 161 3.26 -9.19 3.53
#